data_6e2232d6e0228f7c0787f154175d3bcf
#
_entry.id   6e2232d6e0228f7c0787f154175d3bcf
#
_cell.length_a   1.000
_cell.length_b   1.000
_cell.length_c   1.000
_cell.angle_alpha   90.00
_cell.angle_beta   90.00
_cell.angle_gamma   90.00
#
_symmetry.space_group_name_H-M   'P 1'
#
loop_
_entity.id
_entity.type
_entity.pdbx_description
1 polymer ?
#
loop_
_entity_poly.entity_id
_entity_poly.type
_entity_poly.pdbx_seq_one_letter_code
_entity_poly.pdbx_strand_id
1 'polypeptide(L)'
;GMYVFNGYTPAEIPTNAAIWLIDSIDGSGGKTGVSFRDYAVPRDAEGTGSYYVPKYTQGSSSLEKMLTQDLVRRDIAVRRYAQYSVPRNFTSVLSVGGDSVVCAGLNKNNDRQVVFAFRIQDSNFGMTDDFLILVRNLMEYSFPAVLSQTTYVCGDTMAVNVVPGCEGIVLTSPSGTRNTLDTMGADICEVRLGETGTYTLTVKLQGSDETNLYAYACVPEEESRSAAGDSMLLAGAREYNYSDGYYESLLAFFIIIAVLLLADWGVYCYEQYQLR
;
A
#
# COMPACT_ATOMS: atom_id res chain seq x y z
N GLY A 1 5.95 10.13 -8.43
CA GLY A 1 5.67 11.00 -7.28
C GLY A 1 4.24 10.82 -6.78
N MET A 2 3.93 11.46 -5.66
CA MET A 2 2.58 11.48 -5.07
C MET A 2 2.11 12.92 -4.94
N TYR A 3 0.85 13.17 -5.31
CA TYR A 3 0.20 14.46 -5.14
C TYR A 3 -1.08 14.30 -4.34
N VAL A 4 -1.25 15.14 -3.32
CA VAL A 4 -2.43 15.15 -2.45
C VAL A 4 -3.12 16.50 -2.63
N PHE A 5 -4.35 16.48 -3.11
CA PHE A 5 -5.20 17.65 -3.30
C PHE A 5 -6.30 17.64 -2.24
N ASN A 6 -6.31 18.63 -1.37
CA ASN A 6 -7.27 18.73 -0.29
C ASN A 6 -8.15 19.97 -0.46
N GLY A 7 -9.43 19.76 -0.68
CA GLY A 7 -10.43 20.82 -0.85
C GLY A 7 -10.50 21.46 -2.24
N TYR A 8 -9.62 21.08 -3.14
CA TYR A 8 -9.62 21.58 -4.52
C TYR A 8 -9.03 20.56 -5.50
N THR A 9 -9.35 20.70 -6.77
CA THR A 9 -8.71 19.97 -7.87
C THR A 9 -8.01 20.97 -8.79
N PRO A 10 -6.73 20.79 -9.11
CA PRO A 10 -6.01 21.69 -10.02
C PRO A 10 -6.54 21.55 -11.44
N ALA A 11 -6.36 22.62 -12.25
CA ALA A 11 -6.74 22.60 -13.65
C ALA A 11 -5.96 21.56 -14.48
N GLU A 12 -4.71 21.30 -14.11
CA GLU A 12 -3.87 20.27 -14.70
C GLU A 12 -3.50 19.25 -13.63
N ILE A 13 -3.74 17.98 -13.92
CA ILE A 13 -3.42 16.87 -13.04
C ILE A 13 -2.10 16.28 -13.52
N PRO A 14 -1.12 16.10 -12.60
CA PRO A 14 0.12 15.43 -12.93
C PRO A 14 -0.13 14.03 -13.47
N THR A 15 0.63 13.63 -14.45
CA THR A 15 0.63 12.27 -15.02
C THR A 15 1.81 11.46 -14.46
N ASN A 16 1.73 10.14 -14.56
CA ASN A 16 2.74 9.21 -14.02
C ASN A 16 2.99 9.39 -12.51
N ALA A 17 1.92 9.59 -11.75
CA ALA A 17 1.96 9.84 -10.32
C ALA A 17 0.77 9.23 -9.60
N ALA A 18 0.95 8.94 -8.30
CA ALA A 18 -0.17 8.60 -7.44
C ALA A 18 -0.92 9.90 -7.04
N ILE A 19 -2.24 9.90 -7.15
CA ILE A 19 -3.08 11.08 -6.93
C ILE A 19 -4.08 10.80 -5.82
N TRP A 20 -4.06 11.62 -4.79
CA TRP A 20 -5.05 11.57 -3.72
C TRP A 20 -5.90 12.83 -3.72
N LEU A 21 -7.21 12.64 -3.79
CA LEU A 21 -8.23 13.70 -3.74
C LEU A 21 -8.96 13.60 -2.41
N ILE A 22 -8.92 14.65 -1.61
CA ILE A 22 -9.60 14.72 -0.32
C ILE A 22 -10.57 15.90 -0.37
N ASP A 23 -11.88 15.62 -0.27
CA ASP A 23 -12.93 16.64 -0.33
C ASP A 23 -12.73 17.62 -1.52
N SER A 24 -12.24 17.11 -2.64
CA SER A 24 -11.86 17.90 -3.78
C SER A 24 -13.08 18.28 -4.62
N ILE A 25 -13.28 19.56 -4.86
CA ILE A 25 -14.28 20.08 -5.79
C ILE A 25 -13.66 20.07 -7.18
N ASP A 26 -14.21 19.26 -8.06
CA ASP A 26 -13.71 19.18 -9.43
C ASP A 26 -14.11 20.40 -10.26
N GLY A 27 -13.17 21.31 -10.45
CA GLY A 27 -13.27 22.38 -11.46
C GLY A 27 -12.71 21.98 -12.82
N SER A 28 -12.09 20.79 -12.95
CA SER A 28 -11.28 20.41 -14.14
C SER A 28 -12.06 19.74 -15.26
N GLY A 29 -13.38 19.64 -15.15
CA GLY A 29 -14.21 19.05 -16.20
C GLY A 29 -13.95 17.56 -16.46
N GLY A 30 -13.59 16.80 -15.44
CA GLY A 30 -13.51 15.35 -15.50
C GLY A 30 -12.17 14.78 -15.96
N LYS A 31 -11.08 15.50 -15.82
CA LYS A 31 -9.72 14.97 -16.04
C LYS A 31 -9.36 13.89 -15.02
N THR A 32 -9.87 14.01 -13.78
CA THR A 32 -9.74 12.97 -12.74
C THR A 32 -10.58 11.73 -13.00
N GLY A 33 -11.55 11.81 -13.89
CA GLY A 33 -12.59 10.78 -14.05
C GLY A 33 -13.66 10.80 -12.95
N VAL A 34 -13.47 11.57 -11.88
CA VAL A 34 -14.38 11.72 -10.75
C VAL A 34 -15.03 13.09 -10.83
N SER A 35 -16.35 13.17 -10.87
CA SER A 35 -17.07 14.44 -11.00
C SER A 35 -17.83 14.75 -9.72
N PHE A 36 -17.59 15.92 -9.15
CA PHE A 36 -18.36 16.44 -8.02
C PHE A 36 -19.80 16.77 -8.45
N ARG A 37 -20.78 16.38 -7.65
CA ARG A 37 -22.21 16.68 -7.85
C ARG A 37 -22.72 17.68 -6.85
N ASP A 38 -22.67 17.34 -5.56
CA ASP A 38 -23.18 18.16 -4.46
C ASP A 38 -22.59 17.67 -3.13
N TYR A 39 -22.86 18.39 -2.06
CA TYR A 39 -22.58 17.94 -0.70
C TYR A 39 -23.81 17.27 -0.07
N ALA A 40 -23.63 16.05 0.42
CA ALA A 40 -24.60 15.45 1.33
C ALA A 40 -24.37 15.95 2.76
N VAL A 41 -25.37 16.61 3.30
CA VAL A 41 -25.41 17.10 4.69
C VAL A 41 -26.59 16.43 5.38
N PRO A 42 -26.42 15.79 6.54
CA PRO A 42 -27.54 15.21 7.27
C PRO A 42 -28.57 16.28 7.61
N ARG A 43 -29.82 15.99 7.34
CA ARG A 43 -30.94 16.84 7.71
C ARG A 43 -31.66 16.14 8.86
N ASP A 44 -31.49 16.63 10.08
CA ASP A 44 -32.35 16.24 11.17
C ASP A 44 -33.37 17.31 11.44
N ALA A 45 -34.57 16.87 11.78
CA ALA A 45 -35.70 17.77 12.08
C ALA A 45 -35.51 18.55 13.40
N GLU A 46 -34.50 18.21 14.20
CA GLU A 46 -34.30 18.69 15.57
C GLU A 46 -33.01 19.48 15.80
N GLY A 47 -32.14 19.64 14.78
CA GLY A 47 -30.88 20.40 14.91
C GLY A 47 -29.83 19.78 15.81
N THR A 48 -30.02 18.55 16.23
CA THR A 48 -29.05 17.76 17.00
C THR A 48 -28.16 16.96 16.03
N GLY A 49 -27.00 17.47 15.75
CA GLY A 49 -25.88 16.94 14.96
C GLY A 49 -25.98 15.51 14.45
N SER A 50 -26.72 15.29 13.37
CA SER A 50 -26.73 14.03 12.65
C SER A 50 -25.42 13.81 11.92
N TYR A 51 -25.02 12.55 11.78
CA TYR A 51 -23.89 12.15 10.95
C TYR A 51 -24.28 10.96 10.09
N TYR A 52 -23.55 10.79 9.00
CA TYR A 52 -23.58 9.57 8.20
C TYR A 52 -22.65 8.54 8.83
N VAL A 53 -23.10 7.27 8.80
CA VAL A 53 -22.27 6.13 9.18
C VAL A 53 -21.92 5.36 7.90
N PRO A 54 -20.72 5.57 7.33
CA PRO A 54 -20.27 4.82 6.18
C PRO A 54 -20.16 3.32 6.51
N LYS A 55 -20.49 2.50 5.53
CA LYS A 55 -20.34 1.05 5.63
C LYS A 55 -19.13 0.61 4.83
N TYR A 56 -18.34 -0.28 5.41
CA TYR A 56 -17.27 -0.96 4.69
C TYR A 56 -17.88 -1.87 3.63
N THR A 57 -17.32 -1.81 2.44
CA THR A 57 -17.74 -2.68 1.35
C THR A 57 -17.26 -4.11 1.64
N GLN A 58 -18.11 -5.10 1.34
CA GLN A 58 -17.74 -6.52 1.48
C GLN A 58 -17.38 -7.04 0.10
N GLY A 59 -16.08 -7.02 -0.20
CA GLY A 59 -15.64 -7.20 -1.52
C GLY A 59 -15.27 -8.60 -1.98
N SER A 60 -15.49 -8.79 -3.26
CA SER A 60 -15.10 -9.98 -3.99
C SER A 60 -13.84 -9.78 -4.85
N SER A 61 -13.48 -8.55 -5.20
CA SER A 61 -12.30 -8.29 -6.02
C SER A 61 -10.98 -8.36 -5.22
N SER A 62 -9.87 -8.69 -5.89
CA SER A 62 -8.55 -8.74 -5.26
C SER A 62 -8.14 -7.38 -4.72
N LEU A 63 -8.42 -6.29 -5.46
CA LEU A 63 -8.14 -4.93 -5.03
C LEU A 63 -8.92 -4.57 -3.76
N GLU A 64 -10.18 -4.92 -3.68
CA GLU A 64 -11.00 -4.64 -2.52
C GLU A 64 -10.52 -5.40 -1.28
N LYS A 65 -10.13 -6.67 -1.44
CA LYS A 65 -9.52 -7.45 -0.35
C LYS A 65 -8.24 -6.80 0.15
N MET A 66 -7.38 -6.34 -0.75
CA MET A 66 -6.14 -5.65 -0.40
C MET A 66 -6.42 -4.33 0.34
N LEU A 67 -7.36 -3.51 -0.15
CA LEU A 67 -7.69 -2.23 0.45
C LEU A 67 -8.37 -2.37 1.82
N THR A 68 -9.11 -3.47 2.05
CA THR A 68 -9.83 -3.73 3.31
C THR A 68 -9.11 -4.70 4.25
N GLN A 69 -7.88 -5.09 3.91
CA GLN A 69 -7.08 -6.00 4.71
C GLN A 69 -6.83 -5.42 6.11
N ASP A 70 -6.95 -6.27 7.13
CA ASP A 70 -6.69 -5.96 8.54
C ASP A 70 -7.58 -4.87 9.16
N LEU A 71 -8.62 -4.38 8.45
CA LEU A 71 -9.56 -3.41 9.01
C LEU A 71 -10.43 -4.05 10.09
N VAL A 72 -10.56 -3.37 11.23
CA VAL A 72 -11.42 -3.77 12.35
C VAL A 72 -12.90 -3.48 12.04
N ARG A 73 -13.15 -2.55 11.11
CA ARG A 73 -14.47 -2.11 10.62
C ARG A 73 -15.31 -1.45 11.70
N ARG A 74 -14.69 -0.52 12.44
CA ARG A 74 -15.39 0.29 13.44
C ARG A 74 -16.35 1.28 12.80
N ASP A 75 -17.37 1.68 13.53
CA ASP A 75 -18.31 2.69 13.09
C ASP A 75 -17.62 4.05 12.97
N ILE A 76 -17.76 4.64 11.80
CA ILE A 76 -17.23 5.96 11.46
C ILE A 76 -18.39 6.92 11.38
N ALA A 77 -18.26 8.10 12.01
CA ALA A 77 -19.23 9.18 11.92
C ALA A 77 -18.67 10.28 11.01
N VAL A 78 -19.40 10.63 9.95
CA VAL A 78 -19.03 11.68 8.99
C VAL A 78 -20.11 12.76 8.97
N ARG A 79 -19.73 14.02 9.22
CA ARG A 79 -20.67 15.14 9.26
C ARG A 79 -21.23 15.53 7.90
N ARG A 80 -20.38 15.47 6.87
CA ARG A 80 -20.77 15.76 5.49
C ARG A 80 -19.79 15.04 4.55
N TYR A 81 -20.25 14.75 3.36
CA TYR A 81 -19.37 14.24 2.30
C TYR A 81 -19.78 14.80 0.95
N ALA A 82 -18.80 14.87 0.06
CA ALA A 82 -19.02 15.23 -1.35
C ALA A 82 -19.58 14.03 -2.12
N GLN A 83 -20.67 14.21 -2.80
CA GLN A 83 -21.21 13.20 -3.69
C GLN A 83 -20.47 13.25 -5.02
N TYR A 84 -19.76 12.18 -5.33
CA TYR A 84 -19.05 12.06 -6.59
C TYR A 84 -19.75 11.06 -7.53
N SER A 85 -19.66 11.36 -8.82
CA SER A 85 -19.84 10.36 -9.85
C SER A 85 -18.50 9.67 -10.07
N VAL A 86 -18.41 8.41 -9.67
CA VAL A 86 -17.16 7.62 -9.70
C VAL A 86 -17.21 6.66 -10.89
N PRO A 87 -16.13 6.52 -11.67
CA PRO A 87 -16.04 5.56 -12.76
C PRO A 87 -16.16 4.11 -12.27
N ARG A 88 -16.59 3.21 -13.15
CA ARG A 88 -16.80 1.79 -12.81
C ARG A 88 -15.51 1.03 -12.45
N ASN A 89 -14.37 1.53 -12.88
CA ASN A 89 -13.06 0.95 -12.58
C ASN A 89 -12.51 1.35 -11.19
N PHE A 90 -13.27 2.15 -10.42
CA PHE A 90 -12.93 2.44 -9.05
C PHE A 90 -13.58 1.44 -8.10
N THR A 91 -12.81 0.98 -7.14
CA THR A 91 -13.25 0.10 -6.06
C THR A 91 -13.61 0.94 -4.84
N SER A 92 -14.84 0.80 -4.36
CA SER A 92 -15.29 1.47 -3.14
C SER A 92 -14.80 0.71 -1.91
N VAL A 93 -14.28 1.43 -0.91
CA VAL A 93 -13.88 0.90 0.39
C VAL A 93 -14.93 1.24 1.45
N LEU A 94 -15.39 2.48 1.42
CA LEU A 94 -16.45 2.99 2.29
C LEU A 94 -17.56 3.60 1.46
N SER A 95 -18.81 3.34 1.82
CA SER A 95 -19.99 3.83 1.12
C SER A 95 -21.09 4.33 2.08
N VAL A 96 -21.87 5.32 1.64
CA VAL A 96 -23.06 5.85 2.34
C VAL A 96 -24.21 5.86 1.35
N GLY A 97 -25.28 5.11 1.62
CA GLY A 97 -26.49 5.12 0.79
C GLY A 97 -26.28 4.81 -0.69
N GLY A 98 -25.19 4.11 -1.04
CA GLY A 98 -24.79 3.81 -2.41
C GLY A 98 -23.76 4.78 -3.01
N ASP A 99 -23.50 5.93 -2.39
CA ASP A 99 -22.41 6.82 -2.75
C ASP A 99 -21.08 6.28 -2.20
N SER A 100 -20.05 6.30 -3.00
CA SER A 100 -18.70 5.91 -2.58
C SER A 100 -18.04 7.08 -1.86
N VAL A 101 -17.69 6.93 -0.59
CA VAL A 101 -17.08 8.00 0.21
C VAL A 101 -15.57 7.82 0.39
N VAL A 102 -15.05 6.61 0.25
CA VAL A 102 -13.63 6.32 0.05
C VAL A 102 -13.50 5.26 -1.04
N CYS A 103 -12.74 5.56 -2.08
CA CYS A 103 -12.52 4.64 -3.18
C CYS A 103 -11.12 4.82 -3.79
N ALA A 104 -10.68 3.80 -4.51
CA ALA A 104 -9.42 3.80 -5.23
C ALA A 104 -9.60 3.15 -6.60
N GLY A 105 -8.85 3.61 -7.59
CA GLY A 105 -8.92 3.10 -8.95
C GLY A 105 -7.93 3.84 -9.86
N LEU A 106 -8.00 3.54 -11.15
CA LEU A 106 -7.19 4.21 -12.16
C LEU A 106 -7.96 5.37 -12.77
N ASN A 107 -7.30 6.52 -12.92
CA ASN A 107 -7.85 7.66 -13.62
C ASN A 107 -7.79 7.46 -15.16
N LYS A 108 -8.19 8.46 -15.93
CA LYS A 108 -8.17 8.39 -17.40
C LYS A 108 -6.76 8.28 -18.00
N ASN A 109 -5.74 8.69 -17.24
CA ASN A 109 -4.35 8.61 -17.67
C ASN A 109 -3.69 7.30 -17.20
N ASN A 110 -4.46 6.39 -16.64
CA ASN A 110 -3.98 5.14 -16.02
C ASN A 110 -3.13 5.36 -14.75
N ASP A 111 -3.24 6.54 -14.11
CA ASP A 111 -2.57 6.80 -12.85
C ASP A 111 -3.42 6.31 -11.68
N ARG A 112 -2.77 5.82 -10.64
CA ARG A 112 -3.44 5.35 -9.42
C ARG A 112 -4.01 6.52 -8.65
N GLN A 113 -5.30 6.48 -8.41
CA GLN A 113 -6.03 7.56 -7.77
C GLN A 113 -6.82 7.06 -6.56
N VAL A 114 -6.74 7.81 -5.48
CA VAL A 114 -7.51 7.60 -4.24
C VAL A 114 -8.41 8.80 -4.02
N VAL A 115 -9.63 8.57 -3.61
CA VAL A 115 -10.62 9.62 -3.35
C VAL A 115 -11.19 9.45 -1.96
N PHE A 116 -11.08 10.49 -1.14
CA PHE A 116 -11.82 10.68 0.10
C PHE A 116 -12.88 11.76 -0.15
N ALA A 117 -14.14 11.40 -0.04
CA ALA A 117 -15.25 12.29 -0.27
C ALA A 117 -15.53 13.24 0.91
N PHE A 118 -14.76 13.18 1.97
CA PHE A 118 -14.91 14.01 3.16
C PHE A 118 -13.55 14.42 3.71
N ARG A 119 -13.54 15.53 4.44
CA ARG A 119 -12.37 15.94 5.21
C ARG A 119 -12.22 15.06 6.44
N ILE A 120 -11.00 14.67 6.75
CA ILE A 120 -10.71 13.83 7.92
C ILE A 120 -11.21 14.51 9.21
N GLN A 121 -11.10 15.86 9.28
CA GLN A 121 -11.55 16.68 10.42
C GLN A 121 -13.09 16.72 10.58
N ASP A 122 -13.84 16.45 9.50
CA ASP A 122 -15.31 16.40 9.54
C ASP A 122 -15.83 14.99 9.94
N SER A 123 -14.94 14.14 10.49
CA SER A 123 -15.25 12.79 10.92
C SER A 123 -14.46 12.39 12.16
N ASN A 124 -14.88 11.29 12.81
CA ASN A 124 -14.09 10.64 13.86
C ASN A 124 -13.07 9.64 13.28
N PHE A 125 -13.02 9.49 11.95
CA PHE A 125 -12.22 8.45 11.28
C PHE A 125 -10.74 8.56 11.62
N GLY A 126 -10.18 9.77 11.61
CA GLY A 126 -8.77 10.01 11.96
C GLY A 126 -8.36 9.59 13.38
N MET A 127 -9.33 9.30 14.25
CA MET A 127 -9.11 8.83 15.63
C MET A 127 -9.26 7.30 15.77
N THR A 128 -9.51 6.59 14.66
CA THR A 128 -9.70 5.14 14.67
C THR A 128 -8.46 4.42 14.17
N ASP A 129 -8.24 3.19 14.66
CA ASP A 129 -7.17 2.33 14.16
C ASP A 129 -7.33 2.03 12.66
N ASP A 130 -8.59 1.94 12.21
CA ASP A 130 -8.94 1.69 10.81
C ASP A 130 -8.40 2.78 9.86
N PHE A 131 -8.27 4.03 10.34
CA PHE A 131 -7.69 5.10 9.53
C PHE A 131 -6.22 4.80 9.17
N LEU A 132 -5.42 4.42 10.16
CA LEU A 132 -4.00 4.12 9.95
C LEU A 132 -3.82 2.89 9.05
N ILE A 133 -4.63 1.84 9.29
CA ILE A 133 -4.62 0.62 8.50
C ILE A 133 -5.03 0.93 7.05
N LEU A 134 -6.12 1.69 6.86
CA LEU A 134 -6.58 2.05 5.53
C LEU A 134 -5.58 2.93 4.78
N VAL A 135 -4.97 3.91 5.46
CA VAL A 135 -3.92 4.75 4.84
C VAL A 135 -2.73 3.89 4.41
N ARG A 136 -2.28 2.93 5.24
CA ARG A 136 -1.24 1.97 4.86
C ARG A 136 -1.63 1.21 3.58
N ASN A 137 -2.82 0.62 3.55
CA ASN A 137 -3.29 -0.17 2.40
C ASN A 137 -3.42 0.70 1.13
N LEU A 138 -3.87 1.95 1.28
CA LEU A 138 -3.95 2.92 0.17
C LEU A 138 -2.57 3.38 -0.30
N MET A 139 -1.59 3.48 0.59
CA MET A 139 -0.20 3.75 0.23
C MET A 139 0.42 2.57 -0.52
N GLU A 140 0.18 1.33 -0.08
CA GLU A 140 0.60 0.12 -0.80
C GLU A 140 -0.07 0.04 -2.17
N TYR A 141 -1.35 0.43 -2.29
CA TYR A 141 -2.01 0.56 -3.58
C TYR A 141 -1.34 1.65 -4.45
N SER A 142 -1.04 2.81 -3.89
CA SER A 142 -0.44 3.94 -4.62
C SER A 142 0.99 3.65 -5.07
N PHE A 143 1.75 2.94 -4.25
CA PHE A 143 3.15 2.58 -4.48
C PHE A 143 3.38 1.10 -4.17
N PRO A 144 2.86 0.20 -5.01
CA PRO A 144 3.10 -1.22 -4.79
C PRO A 144 4.61 -1.51 -4.89
N ALA A 145 5.07 -2.47 -4.09
CA ALA A 145 6.38 -3.04 -4.32
C ALA A 145 6.41 -3.68 -5.71
N VAL A 146 7.46 -3.44 -6.49
CA VAL A 146 7.61 -4.02 -7.84
C VAL A 146 7.52 -5.54 -7.79
N LEU A 147 8.14 -6.15 -6.77
CA LEU A 147 8.05 -7.57 -6.48
C LEU A 147 7.36 -7.78 -5.13
N SER A 148 6.32 -8.61 -5.09
CA SER A 148 5.63 -8.97 -3.85
C SER A 148 6.44 -9.96 -3.02
N GLN A 149 7.29 -10.75 -3.65
CA GLN A 149 8.21 -11.71 -3.03
C GLN A 149 9.50 -11.82 -3.83
N THR A 150 10.56 -12.29 -3.20
CA THR A 150 11.89 -12.43 -3.84
C THR A 150 12.30 -13.87 -4.07
N THR A 151 11.55 -14.83 -3.54
CA THR A 151 11.83 -16.26 -3.70
C THR A 151 10.62 -16.97 -4.31
N TYR A 152 10.87 -17.75 -5.34
CA TYR A 152 9.88 -18.50 -6.11
C TYR A 152 10.33 -19.93 -6.30
N VAL A 153 9.42 -20.79 -6.70
CA VAL A 153 9.74 -22.12 -7.20
C VAL A 153 9.83 -22.07 -8.73
N CYS A 154 10.78 -22.81 -9.32
CA CYS A 154 10.88 -22.91 -10.78
C CYS A 154 9.57 -23.48 -11.35
N GLY A 155 9.03 -22.83 -12.36
CA GLY A 155 7.72 -23.12 -12.94
C GLY A 155 6.61 -22.19 -12.44
N ASP A 156 6.79 -21.49 -11.33
CA ASP A 156 5.84 -20.51 -10.82
C ASP A 156 5.74 -19.27 -11.73
N THR A 157 4.66 -18.55 -11.56
CA THR A 157 4.45 -17.25 -12.19
C THR A 157 4.82 -16.13 -11.22
N MET A 158 5.77 -15.31 -11.60
CA MET A 158 6.16 -14.10 -10.88
C MET A 158 5.28 -12.94 -11.34
N ALA A 159 4.59 -12.31 -10.39
CA ALA A 159 3.84 -11.10 -10.63
C ALA A 159 4.74 -9.87 -10.38
N VAL A 160 4.90 -9.04 -11.40
CA VAL A 160 5.68 -7.81 -11.37
C VAL A 160 4.71 -6.64 -11.43
N ASN A 161 4.62 -5.85 -10.36
CA ASN A 161 3.76 -4.68 -10.31
C ASN A 161 4.38 -3.52 -11.11
N VAL A 162 3.59 -2.91 -11.96
CA VAL A 162 3.97 -1.69 -12.67
C VAL A 162 3.71 -0.50 -11.75
N VAL A 163 4.80 0.15 -11.33
CA VAL A 163 4.71 1.30 -10.41
C VAL A 163 4.51 2.60 -11.19
N PRO A 164 3.87 3.62 -10.59
CA PRO A 164 3.69 4.92 -11.23
C PRO A 164 5.02 5.55 -11.66
N GLY A 165 5.08 6.01 -12.89
CA GLY A 165 6.30 6.58 -13.48
C GLY A 165 7.27 5.54 -14.04
N CYS A 166 6.87 4.29 -14.18
CA CYS A 166 7.67 3.26 -14.82
C CYS A 166 7.75 3.51 -16.33
N GLU A 167 8.97 3.69 -16.86
CA GLU A 167 9.23 3.79 -18.29
C GLU A 167 9.44 2.43 -18.96
N GLY A 168 9.89 1.44 -18.20
CA GLY A 168 10.10 0.08 -18.68
C GLY A 168 10.68 -0.83 -17.63
N ILE A 169 10.44 -2.12 -17.81
CA ILE A 169 10.98 -3.20 -17.00
C ILE A 169 11.64 -4.22 -17.92
N VAL A 170 12.91 -4.51 -17.67
CA VAL A 170 13.64 -5.54 -18.38
C VAL A 170 13.95 -6.67 -17.41
N LEU A 171 13.46 -7.87 -17.74
CA LEU A 171 13.78 -9.10 -17.03
C LEU A 171 14.98 -9.78 -17.68
N THR A 172 16.00 -10.06 -16.90
CA THR A 172 17.15 -10.88 -17.30
C THR A 172 17.07 -12.22 -16.57
N SER A 173 16.99 -13.32 -17.33
CA SER A 173 16.96 -14.68 -16.78
C SER A 173 18.35 -15.13 -16.31
N PRO A 174 18.45 -16.21 -15.53
CA PRO A 174 19.74 -16.77 -15.11
C PRO A 174 20.67 -17.13 -16.29
N SER A 175 20.13 -17.54 -17.44
CA SER A 175 20.87 -17.78 -18.68
C SER A 175 21.36 -16.50 -19.37
N GLY A 176 20.97 -15.32 -18.89
CA GLY A 176 21.31 -14.03 -19.49
C GLY A 176 20.35 -13.56 -20.58
N THR A 177 19.27 -14.28 -20.83
CA THR A 177 18.26 -13.85 -21.81
C THR A 177 17.50 -12.62 -21.25
N ARG A 178 17.35 -11.58 -22.08
CA ARG A 178 16.68 -10.33 -21.72
C ARG A 178 15.33 -10.25 -22.38
N ASN A 179 14.29 -10.05 -21.60
CA ASN A 179 12.92 -9.84 -22.05
C ASN A 179 12.41 -8.50 -21.53
N THR A 180 11.96 -7.63 -22.42
CA THR A 180 11.30 -6.39 -22.03
C THR A 180 9.81 -6.70 -21.74
N LEU A 181 9.34 -6.35 -20.55
CA LEU A 181 7.96 -6.54 -20.17
C LEU A 181 7.12 -5.38 -20.73
N ASP A 182 5.94 -5.72 -21.24
CA ASP A 182 4.99 -4.70 -21.70
C ASP A 182 4.32 -4.06 -20.48
N THR A 183 4.70 -2.82 -20.21
CA THR A 183 4.16 -2.02 -19.11
C THR A 183 3.06 -1.07 -19.54
N MET A 184 2.72 -1.02 -20.84
CA MET A 184 1.71 -0.10 -21.35
C MET A 184 0.29 -0.55 -20.98
N GLY A 185 -0.32 0.18 -20.08
CA GLY A 185 -1.71 -0.07 -19.66
C GLY A 185 -1.89 -1.28 -18.75
N ALA A 186 -0.81 -1.89 -18.27
CA ALA A 186 -0.84 -2.98 -17.33
C ALA A 186 -0.48 -2.51 -15.92
N ASP A 187 -1.23 -2.98 -14.93
CA ASP A 187 -0.90 -2.79 -13.50
C ASP A 187 0.03 -3.88 -13.00
N ILE A 188 -0.03 -5.05 -13.63
CA ILE A 188 0.74 -6.24 -13.26
C ILE A 188 1.18 -6.93 -14.55
N CYS A 189 2.46 -7.28 -14.61
CA CYS A 189 3.02 -8.14 -15.64
C CYS A 189 3.29 -9.52 -15.04
N GLU A 190 2.77 -10.57 -15.63
CA GLU A 190 3.00 -11.95 -15.19
C GLU A 190 4.08 -12.61 -16.03
N VAL A 191 5.08 -13.18 -15.38
CA VAL A 191 6.19 -13.87 -16.03
C VAL A 191 6.39 -15.24 -15.43
N ARG A 192 6.38 -16.27 -16.27
CA ARG A 192 6.67 -17.63 -15.85
C ARG A 192 8.18 -17.84 -15.72
N LEU A 193 8.61 -18.35 -14.56
CA LEU A 193 10.01 -18.62 -14.25
C LEU A 193 10.38 -20.03 -14.74
N GLY A 194 11.03 -20.12 -15.88
CA GLY A 194 11.38 -21.41 -16.51
C GLY A 194 12.77 -21.97 -16.13
N GLU A 195 13.59 -21.17 -15.44
CA GLU A 195 14.95 -21.50 -15.09
C GLU A 195 15.17 -21.34 -13.59
N THR A 196 16.03 -22.17 -13.01
CA THR A 196 16.47 -22.03 -11.62
C THR A 196 17.63 -21.03 -11.55
N GLY A 197 17.66 -20.21 -10.52
CA GLY A 197 18.71 -19.22 -10.30
C GLY A 197 18.19 -17.82 -10.07
N THR A 198 19.05 -16.83 -10.24
CA THR A 198 18.73 -15.43 -9.98
C THR A 198 18.23 -14.75 -11.24
N TYR A 199 17.03 -14.22 -11.15
CA TYR A 199 16.46 -13.30 -12.14
C TYR A 199 16.75 -11.87 -11.73
N THR A 200 17.14 -11.03 -12.68
CA THR A 200 17.36 -9.60 -12.45
C THR A 200 16.30 -8.81 -13.18
N LEU A 201 15.54 -7.98 -12.43
CA LEU A 201 14.62 -7.03 -13.00
C LEU A 201 15.28 -5.64 -12.98
N THR A 202 15.54 -5.10 -14.13
CA THR A 202 16.00 -3.71 -14.28
C THR A 202 14.79 -2.84 -14.52
N VAL A 203 14.48 -1.98 -13.56
CA VAL A 203 13.32 -1.06 -13.58
C VAL A 203 13.83 0.33 -13.84
N LYS A 204 13.27 0.99 -14.86
CA LYS A 204 13.56 2.36 -15.19
C LYS A 204 12.36 3.24 -14.84
N LEU A 205 12.57 4.17 -13.92
CA LEU A 205 11.56 5.15 -13.51
C LEU A 205 11.88 6.52 -14.13
N GLN A 206 10.82 7.28 -14.41
CA GLN A 206 10.95 8.63 -14.96
C GLN A 206 11.77 9.54 -14.04
N GLY A 207 12.86 10.09 -14.56
CA GLY A 207 13.73 10.99 -13.81
C GLY A 207 14.63 10.35 -12.77
N SER A 208 14.74 9.01 -12.77
CA SER A 208 15.63 8.24 -11.87
C SER A 208 16.57 7.34 -12.67
N ASP A 209 17.67 6.95 -12.02
CA ASP A 209 18.56 5.92 -12.57
C ASP A 209 17.88 4.55 -12.58
N GLU A 210 18.38 3.64 -13.41
CA GLU A 210 17.93 2.26 -13.46
C GLU A 210 18.19 1.56 -12.12
N THR A 211 17.15 0.88 -11.60
CA THR A 211 17.25 0.11 -10.35
C THR A 211 17.15 -1.37 -10.66
N ASN A 212 18.09 -2.16 -10.13
CA ASN A 212 18.07 -3.60 -10.26
C ASN A 212 17.43 -4.24 -9.02
N LEU A 213 16.41 -5.07 -9.24
CA LEU A 213 15.77 -5.91 -8.25
C LEU A 213 16.08 -7.38 -8.56
N TYR A 214 16.15 -8.20 -7.55
CA TYR A 214 16.53 -9.60 -7.71
C TYR A 214 15.42 -10.52 -7.21
N ALA A 215 15.11 -11.55 -8.01
CA ALA A 215 14.24 -12.64 -7.63
C ALA A 215 15.00 -13.95 -7.81
N TYR A 216 14.82 -14.89 -6.90
CA TYR A 216 15.46 -16.19 -6.94
C TYR A 216 14.45 -17.32 -7.18
N ALA A 217 14.65 -18.13 -8.19
CA ALA A 217 13.85 -19.31 -8.45
C ALA A 217 14.61 -20.57 -8.03
N CYS A 218 14.07 -21.30 -7.04
CA CYS A 218 14.63 -22.54 -6.55
C CYS A 218 13.96 -23.76 -7.22
N VAL A 219 14.63 -24.91 -7.11
CA VAL A 219 14.05 -26.20 -7.49
C VAL A 219 12.93 -26.55 -6.50
N PRO A 220 11.80 -27.14 -6.95
CA PRO A 220 10.78 -27.64 -6.04
C PRO A 220 11.38 -28.60 -5.00
N GLU A 221 10.91 -28.51 -3.76
CA GLU A 221 11.42 -29.35 -2.65
C GLU A 221 11.27 -30.84 -2.97
N GLU A 222 10.21 -31.22 -3.68
CA GLU A 222 9.95 -32.59 -4.11
C GLU A 222 11.00 -33.12 -5.08
N GLU A 223 11.53 -32.28 -5.97
CA GLU A 223 12.59 -32.63 -6.91
C GLU A 223 13.98 -32.60 -6.26
N SER A 224 14.16 -31.79 -5.20
CA SER A 224 15.42 -31.70 -4.46
C SER A 224 15.62 -32.86 -3.49
N ARG A 225 14.57 -33.60 -3.18
CA ARG A 225 14.67 -34.86 -2.41
C ARG A 225 15.18 -35.94 -3.32
N SER A 226 16.52 -36.05 -3.47
CA SER A 226 17.10 -37.22 -4.13
C SER A 226 16.68 -38.46 -3.35
N ALA A 227 16.16 -39.46 -4.06
CA ALA A 227 15.75 -40.75 -3.49
C ALA A 227 16.95 -41.61 -2.97
N ALA A 228 18.14 -41.05 -2.93
CA ALA A 228 19.31 -41.65 -2.34
C ALA A 228 19.47 -41.17 -0.91
N GLY A 229 19.11 -42.01 0.02
CA GLY A 229 19.41 -41.84 1.43
C GLY A 229 20.90 -41.73 1.69
N ASP A 230 21.43 -40.53 1.60
CA ASP A 230 22.71 -40.18 2.17
C ASP A 230 22.58 -38.97 3.07
N SER A 231 22.05 -39.22 4.25
CA SER A 231 21.99 -38.30 5.39
C SER A 231 23.38 -37.90 5.92
N MET A 232 24.46 -38.17 5.19
CA MET A 232 25.83 -38.00 5.69
C MET A 232 26.56 -36.73 5.23
N LEU A 233 26.02 -35.98 4.30
CA LEU A 233 26.67 -34.73 3.80
C LEU A 233 26.13 -33.42 4.35
N LEU A 234 25.02 -33.42 5.07
CA LEU A 234 24.44 -32.20 5.65
C LEU A 234 24.78 -31.95 7.12
N ALA A 235 25.57 -32.82 7.76
CA ALA A 235 26.02 -32.61 9.14
C ALA A 235 26.99 -31.42 9.35
N GLY A 236 27.35 -30.70 8.28
CA GLY A 236 28.23 -29.53 8.32
C GLY A 236 27.59 -28.21 7.92
N ALA A 237 26.36 -28.21 7.42
CA ALA A 237 25.64 -26.96 7.18
C ALA A 237 25.13 -26.42 8.53
N ARG A 238 25.86 -25.50 9.14
CA ARG A 238 25.30 -24.66 10.21
C ARG A 238 24.06 -23.98 9.65
N GLU A 239 22.90 -24.35 10.17
CA GLU A 239 21.72 -23.50 10.07
C GLU A 239 22.09 -22.11 10.59
N TYR A 240 22.32 -21.18 9.70
CA TYR A 240 22.35 -19.78 10.04
C TYR A 240 20.90 -19.37 10.31
N ASN A 241 20.46 -19.53 11.53
CA ASN A 241 19.21 -18.93 12.01
C ASN A 241 19.40 -17.42 12.04
N TYR A 242 18.98 -16.78 10.96
CA TYR A 242 19.00 -15.32 10.81
C TYR A 242 18.08 -14.61 11.83
N SER A 243 17.26 -15.38 12.58
CA SER A 243 16.34 -14.84 13.58
C SER A 243 17.00 -14.46 14.90
N ASP A 244 18.08 -15.14 15.32
CA ASP A 244 18.63 -14.93 16.66
C ASP A 244 19.35 -13.58 16.81
N GLY A 245 20.02 -13.09 15.77
CA GLY A 245 20.71 -11.79 15.81
C GLY A 245 19.78 -10.58 15.89
N TYR A 246 18.55 -10.71 15.40
CA TYR A 246 17.58 -9.61 15.41
C TYR A 246 16.97 -9.41 16.81
N TYR A 247 16.69 -10.50 17.52
CA TYR A 247 16.12 -10.43 18.87
C TYR A 247 17.13 -9.91 19.89
N GLU A 248 18.40 -10.27 19.78
CA GLU A 248 19.45 -9.75 20.68
C GLU A 248 19.67 -8.23 20.50
N SER A 249 19.66 -7.74 19.26
CA SER A 249 19.79 -6.30 18.98
C SER A 249 18.56 -5.51 19.42
N LEU A 250 17.35 -6.07 19.26
CA LEU A 250 16.10 -5.48 19.74
C LEU A 250 16.07 -5.40 21.27
N LEU A 251 16.50 -6.44 21.96
CA LEU A 251 16.53 -6.47 23.40
C LEU A 251 17.52 -5.43 23.97
N ALA A 252 18.69 -5.30 23.36
CA ALA A 252 19.66 -4.26 23.71
C ALA A 252 19.09 -2.85 23.50
N PHE A 253 18.35 -2.63 22.40
CA PHE A 253 17.69 -1.36 22.12
C PHE A 253 16.62 -1.01 23.16
N PHE A 254 15.78 -1.97 23.55
CA PHE A 254 14.79 -1.76 24.61
C PHE A 254 15.43 -1.48 25.98
N ILE A 255 16.54 -2.14 26.31
CA ILE A 255 17.28 -1.86 27.55
C ILE A 255 17.82 -0.43 27.55
N ILE A 256 18.38 0.04 26.43
CA ILE A 256 18.89 1.41 26.32
C ILE A 256 17.75 2.43 26.50
N ILE A 257 16.60 2.21 25.85
CA ILE A 257 15.43 3.09 26.02
C ILE A 257 14.96 3.11 27.48
N ALA A 258 14.87 1.94 28.12
CA ALA A 258 14.45 1.85 29.53
C ALA A 258 15.40 2.59 30.47
N VAL A 259 16.72 2.50 30.25
CA VAL A 259 17.73 3.24 31.03
C VAL A 259 17.60 4.76 30.82
N LEU A 260 17.37 5.21 29.59
CA LEU A 260 17.16 6.63 29.29
C LEU A 260 15.89 7.18 29.96
N LEU A 261 14.79 6.42 29.95
CA LEU A 261 13.55 6.81 30.62
C LEU A 261 13.70 6.86 32.14
N LEU A 262 14.46 5.92 32.73
CA LEU A 262 14.76 5.94 34.16
C LEU A 262 15.66 7.12 34.55
N ALA A 263 16.62 7.47 33.71
CA ALA A 263 17.48 8.64 33.93
C ALA A 263 16.68 9.96 33.87
N ASP A 264 15.80 10.08 32.87
CA ASP A 264 14.92 11.25 32.70
C ASP A 264 13.96 11.39 33.89
N TRP A 265 13.37 10.28 34.32
CA TRP A 265 12.51 10.25 35.52
C TRP A 265 13.29 10.60 36.78
N GLY A 266 14.54 10.14 36.91
CA GLY A 266 15.41 10.49 38.02
C GLY A 266 15.73 11.98 38.09
N VAL A 267 16.00 12.61 36.94
CA VAL A 267 16.22 14.07 36.84
C VAL A 267 14.92 14.79 37.23
N TYR A 268 13.79 14.37 36.74
CA TYR A 268 12.49 14.96 37.10
C TYR A 268 12.23 14.89 38.62
N CYS A 269 12.46 13.74 39.24
CA CYS A 269 12.31 13.58 40.68
C CYS A 269 13.29 14.47 41.48
N TYR A 270 14.53 14.63 41.00
CA TYR A 270 15.53 15.50 41.64
C TYR A 270 15.13 16.97 41.56
N GLU A 271 14.64 17.44 40.41
CA GLU A 271 14.14 18.80 40.26
C GLU A 271 12.93 19.09 41.19
N GLN A 272 12.00 18.15 41.28
CA GLN A 272 10.85 18.23 42.19
C GLN A 272 11.29 18.29 43.67
N TYR A 273 12.38 17.60 44.01
CA TYR A 273 12.91 17.63 45.38
C TYR A 273 13.61 18.95 45.73
N GLN A 274 14.25 19.61 44.74
CA GLN A 274 14.87 20.93 44.94
C GLN A 274 13.86 22.09 45.02
N LEU A 275 12.65 21.90 44.48
CA LEU A 275 11.58 22.92 44.52
C LEU A 275 10.70 22.85 45.78
N ARG A 276 10.95 21.91 46.68
CA ARG A 276 10.37 21.84 48.03
C ARG A 276 11.33 22.34 49.10
#